data_2ca83b3a2d8f490e0f8dbb940dbf1239
#
_entry.id   2ca83b3a2d8f490e0f8dbb940dbf1239
#
_cell.length_a   1.000
_cell.length_b   1.000
_cell.length_c   1.000
_cell.angle_alpha   90.00
_cell.angle_beta   90.00
_cell.angle_gamma   90.00
#
_symmetry.space_group_name_H-M   'P 1'
#
loop_
_entity.id
_entity.type
_entity.pdbx_description
1 polymer ?
#
loop_
_entity_poly.entity_id
_entity_poly.type
_entity_poly.pdbx_seq_one_letter_code
_entity_poly.pdbx_strand_id
1 'polypeptide(L)'
;MSSVTQKMAAVLACWIIPVVLSTSLLAETLIVVAADGSGQFTKVQDAIMSVPDGRADNPVTIHIKPGTYQEPIYVQREKRFFRLVGDDAATTVLTYNLHANLPDKDGKPIGTFRTPSTTIDADDFTAENLTFANSAGPVGQALALRVDGDRAVFRNCRFLGHQDTIFLNRGRQLFDQCYIEGTTDFIFGGATAYFHACHIHCLKSSYITAAATPDFQPFGFVFRDCRITAEPGVTMYLGRPWRGFAAVTFVSTEMPAAIRPAGWHNWNQPEREQTARYAEYGSTGPGANPSARVDWSRQLADDEADKVTIQNVLAGQDGWNPTAGR
;
A
#
# COMPACT_ATOMS: atom_id res chain seq x y z
N MET A 1 -12.40 -53.78 81.92
CA MET A 1 -11.11 -53.55 81.28
C MET A 1 -11.42 -52.97 79.86
N SER A 2 -11.30 -51.66 79.77
CA SER A 2 -11.71 -50.86 78.61
C SER A 2 -10.47 -50.44 77.85
N SER A 3 -10.36 -50.82 76.57
CA SER A 3 -9.28 -50.41 75.68
C SER A 3 -9.77 -49.22 74.83
N VAL A 4 -9.15 -48.08 75.00
CA VAL A 4 -9.41 -46.85 74.25
C VAL A 4 -8.47 -46.85 72.99
N THR A 5 -9.03 -46.89 71.80
CA THR A 5 -8.30 -46.80 70.57
C THR A 5 -8.32 -45.34 70.10
N GLN A 6 -7.14 -44.70 70.15
CA GLN A 6 -6.93 -43.36 69.62
C GLN A 6 -6.80 -43.38 68.07
N LYS A 7 -7.66 -42.69 67.36
CA LYS A 7 -7.51 -42.44 65.89
C LYS A 7 -6.72 -41.16 65.70
N MET A 8 -5.54 -41.29 65.12
CA MET A 8 -4.78 -40.14 64.56
C MET A 8 -5.34 -39.75 63.21
N ALA A 9 -5.81 -38.51 63.09
CA ALA A 9 -6.17 -37.87 61.84
C ALA A 9 -4.96 -37.19 61.22
N ALA A 10 -4.49 -37.67 60.09
CA ALA A 10 -3.44 -36.97 59.30
C ALA A 10 -4.05 -35.83 58.49
N VAL A 11 -3.65 -34.61 58.76
CA VAL A 11 -4.01 -33.43 57.98
C VAL A 11 -3.00 -33.29 56.85
N LEU A 12 -3.43 -33.56 55.59
CA LEU A 12 -2.66 -33.25 54.41
C LEU A 12 -2.75 -31.72 54.15
N ALA A 13 -1.68 -30.99 54.37
CA ALA A 13 -1.54 -29.60 53.94
C ALA A 13 -1.20 -29.59 52.45
N CYS A 14 -2.14 -29.17 51.62
CA CYS A 14 -1.95 -28.99 50.17
C CYS A 14 -1.31 -27.60 49.97
N TRP A 15 -0.03 -27.57 49.63
CA TRP A 15 0.68 -26.34 49.27
C TRP A 15 0.32 -25.97 47.84
N ILE A 16 -0.52 -24.95 47.66
CA ILE A 16 -0.79 -24.35 46.33
C ILE A 16 0.39 -23.39 46.07
N ILE A 17 1.28 -23.79 45.16
CA ILE A 17 2.33 -22.92 44.66
C ILE A 17 1.66 -22.04 43.57
N PRO A 18 1.63 -20.71 43.71
CA PRO A 18 1.14 -19.85 42.67
C PRO A 18 2.14 -19.89 41.50
N VAL A 19 1.70 -20.44 40.35
CA VAL A 19 2.42 -20.30 39.08
C VAL A 19 2.25 -18.84 38.64
N VAL A 20 3.26 -18.02 38.89
CA VAL A 20 3.36 -16.68 38.30
C VAL A 20 3.72 -16.88 36.84
N LEU A 21 2.72 -16.83 35.97
CA LEU A 21 2.97 -16.69 34.56
C LEU A 21 3.59 -15.28 34.33
N SER A 22 4.90 -15.23 34.21
CA SER A 22 5.61 -14.05 33.71
C SER A 22 5.27 -13.93 32.23
N THR A 23 4.30 -13.09 31.90
CA THR A 23 4.15 -12.59 30.52
C THR A 23 5.36 -11.68 30.27
N SER A 24 6.40 -12.23 29.65
CA SER A 24 7.44 -11.39 29.06
C SER A 24 6.79 -10.56 27.96
N LEU A 25 6.50 -9.29 28.22
CA LEU A 25 6.32 -8.32 27.15
C LEU A 25 7.66 -8.33 26.37
N LEU A 26 7.66 -8.96 25.20
CA LEU A 26 8.75 -8.82 24.26
C LEU A 26 8.78 -7.33 23.89
N ALA A 27 9.85 -6.64 24.23
CA ALA A 27 10.01 -5.23 23.90
C ALA A 27 10.13 -5.12 22.38
N GLU A 28 9.25 -4.31 21.77
CA GLU A 28 9.34 -3.95 20.36
C GLU A 28 10.76 -3.44 20.06
N THR A 29 11.41 -3.96 19.01
CA THR A 29 12.71 -3.46 18.59
C THR A 29 12.52 -2.11 17.92
N LEU A 30 12.88 -1.04 18.61
CA LEU A 30 12.80 0.33 18.11
C LEU A 30 14.18 0.84 17.70
N ILE A 31 14.31 1.25 16.45
CA ILE A 31 15.50 1.87 15.86
C ILE A 31 15.16 3.28 15.40
N VAL A 32 16.03 4.23 15.67
CA VAL A 32 15.86 5.63 15.28
C VAL A 32 16.84 6.00 14.18
N VAL A 33 16.30 6.51 13.06
CA VAL A 33 17.06 7.09 11.95
C VAL A 33 16.88 8.61 11.97
N ALA A 34 17.97 9.36 11.90
CA ALA A 34 17.95 10.81 11.85
C ALA A 34 19.07 11.34 10.96
N ALA A 35 18.72 12.11 9.92
CA ALA A 35 19.68 12.64 8.95
C ALA A 35 20.73 13.57 9.59
N ASP A 36 20.41 14.22 10.71
CA ASP A 36 21.29 15.09 11.49
C ASP A 36 22.27 14.37 12.42
N GLY A 37 22.23 13.04 12.46
CA GLY A 37 23.08 12.20 13.31
C GLY A 37 22.56 12.03 14.75
N SER A 38 21.39 12.54 15.09
CA SER A 38 20.80 12.37 16.45
C SER A 38 20.17 11.00 16.69
N GLY A 39 20.10 10.14 15.65
CA GLY A 39 19.62 8.75 15.72
C GLY A 39 20.76 7.74 15.79
N GLN A 40 20.39 6.45 15.81
CA GLN A 40 21.36 5.35 15.72
C GLN A 40 21.93 5.22 14.30
N PHE A 41 21.16 5.65 13.32
CA PHE A 41 21.55 5.66 11.89
C PHE A 41 21.23 7.00 11.26
N THR A 42 21.99 7.36 10.22
CA THR A 42 21.71 8.52 9.36
C THR A 42 21.06 8.11 8.03
N LYS A 43 21.07 6.81 7.71
CA LYS A 43 20.47 6.22 6.51
C LYS A 43 19.43 5.18 6.88
N VAL A 44 18.32 5.20 6.16
CA VAL A 44 17.21 4.24 6.36
C VAL A 44 17.62 2.84 5.94
N GLN A 45 18.35 2.71 4.80
CA GLN A 45 18.81 1.40 4.32
C GLN A 45 19.76 0.72 5.31
N ASP A 46 20.67 1.46 5.95
CA ASP A 46 21.60 0.91 6.94
C ASP A 46 20.82 0.41 8.18
N ALA A 47 19.80 1.14 8.61
CA ALA A 47 18.94 0.72 9.71
C ALA A 47 18.18 -0.59 9.38
N ILE A 48 17.61 -0.70 8.18
CA ILE A 48 16.93 -1.92 7.71
C ILE A 48 17.90 -3.12 7.73
N MET A 49 19.15 -2.91 7.29
CA MET A 49 20.16 -3.97 7.23
C MET A 49 20.73 -4.37 8.58
N SER A 50 20.67 -3.48 9.58
CA SER A 50 21.28 -3.70 10.92
C SER A 50 20.49 -4.66 11.80
N VAL A 51 19.21 -4.88 11.52
CA VAL A 51 18.33 -5.68 12.38
C VAL A 51 18.03 -7.04 11.75
N PRO A 52 17.80 -8.06 12.60
CA PRO A 52 17.32 -9.36 12.12
C PRO A 52 15.89 -9.22 11.56
N ASP A 53 15.39 -10.32 11.01
CA ASP A 53 14.02 -10.38 10.51
C ASP A 53 13.02 -10.15 11.64
N GLY A 54 11.94 -9.41 11.35
CA GLY A 54 10.84 -9.23 12.28
C GLY A 54 9.97 -10.49 12.36
N ARG A 55 9.16 -10.57 13.43
CA ARG A 55 8.20 -11.64 13.67
C ARG A 55 6.87 -11.03 14.08
N ALA A 56 5.79 -11.75 13.92
CA ALA A 56 4.45 -11.27 14.28
C ALA A 56 4.35 -10.92 15.78
N ASP A 57 5.04 -11.66 16.63
CA ASP A 57 5.11 -11.46 18.08
C ASP A 57 6.23 -10.48 18.52
N ASN A 58 7.10 -10.08 17.60
CA ASN A 58 8.19 -9.13 17.81
C ASN A 58 8.47 -8.34 16.53
N PRO A 59 7.60 -7.40 16.14
CA PRO A 59 7.83 -6.57 14.98
C PRO A 59 9.02 -5.63 15.18
N VAL A 60 9.62 -5.22 14.05
CA VAL A 60 10.72 -4.24 14.05
C VAL A 60 10.16 -2.89 13.64
N THR A 61 10.29 -1.88 14.50
CA THR A 61 9.92 -0.51 14.17
C THR A 61 11.17 0.33 13.93
N ILE A 62 11.26 0.92 12.74
CA ILE A 62 12.25 1.92 12.38
C ILE A 62 11.56 3.28 12.37
N HIS A 63 11.87 4.08 13.36
CA HIS A 63 11.38 5.45 13.50
C HIS A 63 12.30 6.40 12.75
N ILE A 64 11.75 7.12 11.77
CA ILE A 64 12.49 7.99 10.86
C ILE A 64 12.14 9.43 11.18
N LYS A 65 13.10 10.19 11.72
CA LYS A 65 12.93 11.60 12.06
C LYS A 65 12.79 12.47 10.81
N PRO A 66 12.21 13.68 10.94
CA PRO A 66 12.11 14.63 9.83
C PRO A 66 13.45 14.82 9.11
N GLY A 67 13.41 14.78 7.79
CA GLY A 67 14.57 14.89 6.92
C GLY A 67 14.29 14.37 5.52
N THR A 68 15.19 14.65 4.59
CA THR A 68 15.16 14.09 3.23
C THR A 68 16.27 13.04 3.12
N TYR A 69 15.85 11.78 2.98
CA TYR A 69 16.74 10.61 2.83
C TYR A 69 16.85 10.26 1.36
N GLN A 70 17.95 10.72 0.74
CA GLN A 70 18.20 10.54 -0.70
C GLN A 70 19.02 9.26 -0.93
N GLU A 71 18.37 8.13 -0.94
CA GLU A 71 18.96 6.81 -1.11
C GLU A 71 17.96 5.81 -1.71
N PRO A 72 18.41 4.80 -2.48
CA PRO A 72 17.55 3.69 -2.84
C PRO A 72 17.29 2.82 -1.61
N ILE A 73 16.02 2.54 -1.33
CA ILE A 73 15.59 1.73 -0.19
C ILE A 73 15.04 0.40 -0.68
N TYR A 74 15.53 -0.68 -0.08
CA TYR A 74 15.04 -2.03 -0.35
C TYR A 74 14.76 -2.78 0.95
N VAL A 75 13.48 -3.08 1.19
CA VAL A 75 13.03 -3.97 2.27
C VAL A 75 12.94 -5.38 1.70
N GLN A 76 13.96 -6.19 1.98
CA GLN A 76 14.10 -7.54 1.43
C GLN A 76 12.99 -8.47 1.94
N ARG A 77 12.74 -9.55 1.21
CA ARG A 77 11.69 -10.54 1.49
C ARG A 77 11.74 -11.13 2.90
N GLU A 78 12.93 -11.27 3.46
CA GLU A 78 13.17 -11.80 4.79
C GLU A 78 12.75 -10.82 5.89
N LYS A 79 12.70 -9.51 5.57
CA LYS A 79 12.37 -8.43 6.51
C LYS A 79 10.87 -8.29 6.74
N ARG A 80 10.19 -9.38 7.10
CA ARG A 80 8.77 -9.39 7.43
C ARG A 80 8.49 -8.66 8.74
N PHE A 81 7.27 -8.17 8.91
CA PHE A 81 6.80 -7.45 10.10
C PHE A 81 7.65 -6.21 10.44
N PHE A 82 8.19 -5.56 9.39
CA PHE A 82 8.86 -4.27 9.52
C PHE A 82 7.86 -3.12 9.45
N ARG A 83 8.05 -2.15 10.32
CA ARG A 83 7.29 -0.90 10.33
C ARG A 83 8.26 0.26 10.13
N LEU A 84 8.03 1.07 9.09
CA LEU A 84 8.70 2.35 8.89
C LEU A 84 7.74 3.47 9.33
N VAL A 85 8.11 4.24 10.33
CA VAL A 85 7.25 5.26 10.92
C VAL A 85 7.96 6.61 10.92
N GLY A 86 7.38 7.59 10.21
CA GLY A 86 7.83 8.98 10.27
C GLY A 86 7.10 9.78 11.36
N ASP A 87 7.65 10.91 11.75
CA ASP A 87 6.96 11.84 12.64
C ASP A 87 5.82 12.56 11.91
N ASP A 88 6.06 12.96 10.66
CA ASP A 88 5.11 13.66 9.81
C ASP A 88 5.42 13.41 8.35
N ALA A 89 4.38 13.08 7.56
CA ALA A 89 4.53 12.73 6.15
C ALA A 89 5.08 13.87 5.29
N ALA A 90 4.83 15.12 5.62
CA ALA A 90 5.33 16.25 4.83
C ALA A 90 6.81 16.52 5.03
N THR A 91 7.35 16.13 6.17
CA THR A 91 8.73 16.44 6.58
C THR A 91 9.66 15.23 6.59
N THR A 92 9.13 14.00 6.51
CA THR A 92 9.94 12.77 6.48
C THR A 92 9.89 12.15 5.08
N VAL A 93 10.90 12.43 4.26
CA VAL A 93 10.90 12.15 2.82
C VAL A 93 11.95 11.12 2.45
N LEU A 94 11.49 10.00 1.88
CA LEU A 94 12.32 8.95 1.28
C LEU A 94 12.31 9.15 -0.23
N THR A 95 13.47 9.41 -0.84
CA THR A 95 13.52 9.74 -2.27
C THR A 95 14.78 9.24 -2.95
N TYR A 96 14.67 8.98 -4.25
CA TYR A 96 15.80 8.80 -5.14
C TYR A 96 15.42 9.30 -6.55
N ASN A 97 16.35 9.24 -7.53
CA ASN A 97 16.17 9.91 -8.82
C ASN A 97 16.40 9.01 -10.04
N LEU A 98 16.22 7.70 -9.91
CA LEU A 98 16.33 6.80 -11.07
C LEU A 98 15.11 6.94 -11.99
N HIS A 99 15.34 6.88 -13.29
CA HIS A 99 14.30 6.87 -14.33
C HIS A 99 14.66 5.90 -15.46
N ALA A 100 13.66 5.42 -16.19
CA ALA A 100 13.80 4.32 -17.14
C ALA A 100 14.82 4.56 -18.24
N ASN A 101 15.06 5.82 -18.62
CA ASN A 101 15.97 6.20 -19.72
C ASN A 101 17.43 6.34 -19.30
N LEU A 102 17.75 6.17 -18.00
CA LEU A 102 19.16 6.17 -17.58
C LEU A 102 19.92 5.01 -18.24
N PRO A 103 21.17 5.23 -18.72
CA PRO A 103 21.94 4.17 -19.30
C PRO A 103 22.42 3.18 -18.23
N ASP A 104 22.37 1.89 -18.54
CA ASP A 104 23.08 0.85 -17.79
C ASP A 104 24.57 0.78 -18.21
N LYS A 105 25.28 -0.23 -17.67
CA LYS A 105 26.71 -0.45 -18.00
C LYS A 105 27.00 -0.66 -19.50
N ASP A 106 25.99 -1.08 -20.26
CA ASP A 106 26.08 -1.35 -21.70
C ASP A 106 25.52 -0.17 -22.54
N GLY A 107 25.20 0.94 -21.90
CA GLY A 107 24.63 2.13 -22.53
C GLY A 107 23.13 2.01 -22.90
N LYS A 108 22.45 0.96 -22.47
CA LYS A 108 21.03 0.73 -22.72
C LYS A 108 20.17 1.30 -21.59
N PRO A 109 18.91 1.75 -21.87
CA PRO A 109 18.01 2.18 -20.83
C PRO A 109 17.82 1.12 -19.75
N ILE A 110 17.87 1.53 -18.47
CA ILE A 110 17.66 0.60 -17.34
C ILE A 110 16.23 0.04 -17.32
N GLY A 111 15.26 0.74 -17.91
CA GLY A 111 13.86 0.35 -17.94
C GLY A 111 13.11 0.61 -16.62
N THR A 112 11.79 0.64 -16.69
CA THR A 112 10.89 1.05 -15.61
C THR A 112 11.14 0.32 -14.28
N PHE A 113 11.27 -1.00 -14.32
CA PHE A 113 11.28 -1.81 -13.09
C PHE A 113 12.58 -1.75 -12.29
N ARG A 114 13.60 -1.05 -12.77
CA ARG A 114 14.86 -0.79 -12.06
C ARG A 114 14.97 0.63 -11.51
N THR A 115 13.87 1.40 -11.51
CA THR A 115 13.85 2.79 -11.09
C THR A 115 13.31 3.10 -9.69
N PRO A 116 12.76 2.13 -8.90
CA PRO A 116 12.13 2.48 -7.64
C PRO A 116 13.08 3.22 -6.70
N SER A 117 12.60 4.31 -6.11
CA SER A 117 13.24 4.92 -4.94
C SER A 117 13.13 3.99 -3.73
N THR A 118 11.95 3.38 -3.55
CA THR A 118 11.72 2.38 -2.48
C THR A 118 11.10 1.12 -3.06
N THR A 119 11.65 -0.03 -2.70
CA THR A 119 11.10 -1.36 -3.01
C THR A 119 10.76 -2.10 -1.73
N ILE A 120 9.54 -2.62 -1.64
CA ILE A 120 9.07 -3.47 -0.54
C ILE A 120 8.80 -4.88 -1.11
N ASP A 121 9.71 -5.81 -0.86
CA ASP A 121 9.57 -7.22 -1.23
C ASP A 121 9.08 -8.08 -0.04
N ALA A 122 9.13 -7.52 1.16
CA ALA A 122 8.71 -8.16 2.40
C ALA A 122 7.19 -8.22 2.52
N ASP A 123 6.69 -9.35 3.04
CA ASP A 123 5.31 -9.49 3.51
C ASP A 123 5.12 -8.81 4.88
N ASP A 124 3.85 -8.52 5.24
CA ASP A 124 3.46 -7.98 6.54
C ASP A 124 4.15 -6.64 6.87
N PHE A 125 4.38 -5.83 5.84
CA PHE A 125 5.04 -4.54 5.96
C PHE A 125 4.05 -3.42 6.32
N THR A 126 4.49 -2.46 7.11
CA THR A 126 3.70 -1.24 7.40
C THR A 126 4.54 0.02 7.24
N ALA A 127 3.96 1.06 6.64
CA ALA A 127 4.53 2.41 6.63
C ALA A 127 3.50 3.43 7.11
N GLU A 128 3.94 4.38 7.95
CA GLU A 128 3.08 5.41 8.51
C GLU A 128 3.79 6.78 8.49
N ASN A 129 3.06 7.84 8.13
CA ASN A 129 3.54 9.24 8.18
C ASN A 129 4.82 9.48 7.36
N LEU A 130 4.94 8.92 6.17
CA LEU A 130 6.11 9.03 5.31
C LEU A 130 5.75 9.56 3.93
N THR A 131 6.65 10.30 3.32
CA THR A 131 6.65 10.57 1.88
C THR A 131 7.59 9.62 1.16
N PHE A 132 7.06 8.90 0.17
CA PHE A 132 7.81 8.16 -0.83
C PHE A 132 7.82 8.97 -2.12
N ALA A 133 8.98 9.36 -2.60
CA ALA A 133 9.08 10.21 -3.78
C ALA A 133 10.10 9.68 -4.80
N ASN A 134 9.90 10.01 -6.08
CA ASN A 134 10.96 9.92 -7.07
C ASN A 134 11.26 11.32 -7.60
N SER A 135 12.47 11.79 -7.39
CA SER A 135 12.91 13.15 -7.71
C SER A 135 13.49 13.31 -9.12
N ALA A 136 13.36 12.32 -10.00
CA ALA A 136 13.84 12.42 -11.38
C ALA A 136 13.08 13.48 -12.22
N GLY A 137 11.84 13.82 -11.80
CA GLY A 137 10.99 14.75 -12.53
C GLY A 137 10.25 14.10 -13.73
N PRO A 138 9.69 14.88 -14.66
CA PRO A 138 8.85 14.39 -15.76
C PRO A 138 9.67 13.86 -16.95
N VAL A 139 10.62 12.96 -16.72
CA VAL A 139 11.60 12.44 -17.70
C VAL A 139 11.24 11.03 -18.26
N GLY A 140 10.06 10.54 -17.97
CA GLY A 140 9.59 9.19 -18.30
C GLY A 140 9.23 8.40 -17.06
N GLN A 141 9.22 7.07 -17.17
CA GLN A 141 8.86 6.19 -16.05
C GLN A 141 9.89 6.29 -14.92
N ALA A 142 9.41 6.56 -13.71
CA ALA A 142 10.25 6.77 -12.54
C ALA A 142 9.45 6.47 -11.26
N LEU A 143 9.68 5.30 -10.67
CA LEU A 143 8.90 4.80 -9.55
C LEU A 143 9.33 5.44 -8.22
N ALA A 144 8.39 5.99 -7.48
CA ALA A 144 8.58 6.35 -6.07
C ALA A 144 8.53 5.10 -5.18
N LEU A 145 7.57 4.20 -5.48
CA LEU A 145 7.37 2.96 -4.73
C LEU A 145 7.15 1.76 -5.65
N ARG A 146 7.75 0.63 -5.30
CA ARG A 146 7.41 -0.70 -5.82
C ARG A 146 7.06 -1.62 -4.66
N VAL A 147 5.94 -2.37 -4.78
CA VAL A 147 5.52 -3.37 -3.79
C VAL A 147 5.39 -4.73 -4.44
N ASP A 148 6.19 -5.67 -3.98
CA ASP A 148 6.15 -7.09 -4.37
C ASP A 148 5.68 -7.99 -3.21
N GLY A 149 5.66 -7.49 -1.97
CA GLY A 149 5.21 -8.21 -0.77
C GLY A 149 3.68 -8.28 -0.66
N ASP A 150 3.20 -9.28 0.06
CA ASP A 150 1.78 -9.43 0.43
C ASP A 150 1.51 -8.80 1.81
N ARG A 151 0.29 -8.31 2.03
CA ARG A 151 -0.19 -7.72 3.28
C ARG A 151 0.59 -6.44 3.70
N ALA A 152 0.87 -5.58 2.70
CA ALA A 152 1.47 -4.29 2.98
C ALA A 152 0.41 -3.24 3.35
N VAL A 153 0.72 -2.37 4.31
CA VAL A 153 -0.17 -1.31 4.79
C VAL A 153 0.54 0.03 4.76
N PHE A 154 -0.08 1.02 4.15
CA PHE A 154 0.39 2.40 4.11
C PHE A 154 -0.67 3.31 4.73
N ARG A 155 -0.34 4.07 5.77
CA ARG A 155 -1.24 4.99 6.46
C ARG A 155 -0.68 6.39 6.50
N ASN A 156 -1.51 7.37 6.15
CA ASN A 156 -1.13 8.78 6.17
C ASN A 156 0.20 9.02 5.45
N CYS A 157 0.44 8.30 4.35
CA CYS A 157 1.64 8.42 3.53
C CYS A 157 1.39 9.28 2.30
N ARG A 158 2.47 9.83 1.73
CA ARG A 158 2.43 10.57 0.47
C ARG A 158 3.29 9.85 -0.58
N PHE A 159 2.79 9.81 -1.81
CA PHE A 159 3.50 9.20 -2.95
C PHE A 159 3.61 10.25 -4.05
N LEU A 160 4.83 10.73 -4.26
CA LEU A 160 5.10 11.86 -5.15
C LEU A 160 5.94 11.43 -6.35
N GLY A 161 5.41 11.63 -7.55
CA GLY A 161 6.10 11.30 -8.79
C GLY A 161 5.39 11.85 -10.01
N HIS A 162 5.74 11.30 -11.15
CA HIS A 162 5.15 11.67 -12.44
C HIS A 162 4.58 10.44 -13.14
N GLN A 163 5.21 9.96 -14.20
CA GLN A 163 4.79 8.73 -14.86
C GLN A 163 5.20 7.51 -14.03
N ASP A 164 4.24 6.58 -13.80
CA ASP A 164 4.49 5.32 -13.10
C ASP A 164 4.89 5.50 -11.61
N THR A 165 4.23 6.42 -10.86
CA THR A 165 4.63 6.75 -9.48
C THR A 165 4.65 5.54 -8.55
N ILE A 166 3.59 4.71 -8.53
CA ILE A 166 3.52 3.52 -7.67
C ILE A 166 3.24 2.25 -8.48
N PHE A 167 4.14 1.28 -8.35
CA PHE A 167 4.01 -0.04 -8.96
C PHE A 167 3.62 -1.09 -7.91
N LEU A 168 2.39 -1.55 -7.98
CA LEU A 168 1.81 -2.56 -7.10
C LEU A 168 1.80 -3.89 -7.86
N ASN A 169 2.93 -4.61 -7.79
CA ASN A 169 3.18 -5.74 -8.67
C ASN A 169 2.27 -6.94 -8.36
N ARG A 170 2.16 -7.31 -7.08
CA ARG A 170 1.39 -8.46 -6.62
C ARG A 170 1.04 -8.34 -5.13
N GLY A 171 0.28 -9.31 -4.61
CA GLY A 171 -0.11 -9.35 -3.20
C GLY A 171 -1.28 -8.42 -2.89
N ARG A 172 -1.55 -8.24 -1.61
CA ARG A 172 -2.65 -7.43 -1.07
C ARG A 172 -2.09 -6.22 -0.34
N GLN A 173 -2.65 -5.04 -0.63
CA GLN A 173 -2.19 -3.79 -0.03
C GLN A 173 -3.36 -2.93 0.43
N LEU A 174 -3.19 -2.25 1.56
CA LEU A 174 -4.06 -1.19 2.03
C LEU A 174 -3.34 0.16 1.97
N PHE A 175 -3.94 1.13 1.31
CA PHE A 175 -3.59 2.54 1.36
C PHE A 175 -4.72 3.28 2.08
N ASP A 176 -4.45 3.83 3.24
CA ASP A 176 -5.44 4.45 4.09
C ASP A 176 -5.06 5.90 4.37
N GLN A 177 -5.93 6.84 3.98
CA GLN A 177 -5.73 8.29 4.12
C GLN A 177 -4.42 8.79 3.47
N CYS A 178 -4.04 8.20 2.34
CA CYS A 178 -2.82 8.56 1.62
C CYS A 178 -3.06 9.66 0.57
N TYR A 179 -2.01 10.42 0.27
CA TYR A 179 -1.94 11.33 -0.86
C TYR A 179 -1.09 10.72 -1.97
N ILE A 180 -1.61 10.69 -3.20
CA ILE A 180 -0.93 10.08 -4.36
C ILE A 180 -1.01 11.05 -5.53
N GLU A 181 0.12 11.43 -6.11
CA GLU A 181 0.15 12.28 -7.29
C GLU A 181 0.95 11.68 -8.44
N GLY A 182 0.60 12.07 -9.66
CA GLY A 182 1.33 11.68 -10.85
C GLY A 182 0.74 12.19 -12.15
N THR A 183 1.31 11.71 -13.25
CA THR A 183 0.90 12.12 -14.61
C THR A 183 0.26 10.98 -15.39
N THR A 184 1.00 9.93 -15.73
CA THR A 184 0.56 8.85 -16.61
C THR A 184 0.70 7.52 -15.88
N ASP A 185 -0.40 6.72 -15.84
CA ASP A 185 -0.39 5.37 -15.28
C ASP A 185 0.23 5.33 -13.87
N PHE A 186 0.00 6.40 -13.08
CA PHE A 186 0.77 6.61 -11.87
C PHE A 186 0.37 5.70 -10.70
N ILE A 187 -0.69 4.88 -10.88
CA ILE A 187 -1.05 3.75 -10.03
C ILE A 187 -1.19 2.54 -10.93
N PHE A 188 -0.22 1.62 -10.92
CA PHE A 188 -0.22 0.52 -11.87
C PHE A 188 0.28 -0.81 -11.28
N GLY A 189 -0.05 -1.93 -11.95
CA GLY A 189 0.36 -3.27 -11.55
C GLY A 189 -0.77 -4.28 -11.43
N GLY A 190 -0.45 -5.47 -10.89
CA GLY A 190 -1.35 -6.63 -10.83
C GLY A 190 -1.88 -6.97 -9.43
N ALA A 191 -1.57 -6.18 -8.41
CA ALA A 191 -1.96 -6.44 -7.03
C ALA A 191 -3.47 -6.29 -6.78
N THR A 192 -3.95 -6.83 -5.65
CA THR A 192 -5.19 -6.41 -5.02
C THR A 192 -4.91 -5.27 -4.05
N ALA A 193 -5.19 -4.04 -4.43
CA ALA A 193 -4.92 -2.88 -3.60
C ALA A 193 -6.20 -2.10 -3.27
N TYR A 194 -6.40 -1.80 -2.00
CA TYR A 194 -7.53 -1.05 -1.50
C TYR A 194 -7.07 0.35 -1.04
N PHE A 195 -7.63 1.37 -1.68
CA PHE A 195 -7.38 2.77 -1.37
C PHE A 195 -8.61 3.32 -0.62
N HIS A 196 -8.43 3.62 0.65
CA HIS A 196 -9.50 4.14 1.51
C HIS A 196 -9.22 5.59 1.88
N ALA A 197 -10.19 6.46 1.67
CA ALA A 197 -10.13 7.88 2.00
C ALA A 197 -8.86 8.58 1.48
N CYS A 198 -8.35 8.13 0.31
CA CYS A 198 -7.15 8.68 -0.30
C CYS A 198 -7.44 9.91 -1.15
N HIS A 199 -6.46 10.81 -1.23
CA HIS A 199 -6.46 11.95 -2.14
C HIS A 199 -5.57 11.63 -3.35
N ILE A 200 -6.17 11.55 -4.54
CA ILE A 200 -5.50 11.28 -5.81
C ILE A 200 -5.39 12.59 -6.58
N HIS A 201 -4.17 13.02 -6.91
CA HIS A 201 -3.94 14.29 -7.58
C HIS A 201 -3.29 14.12 -8.96
N CYS A 202 -3.90 14.72 -9.98
CA CYS A 202 -3.50 14.56 -11.38
C CYS A 202 -2.72 15.79 -11.87
N LEU A 203 -1.44 15.61 -12.16
CA LEU A 203 -0.53 16.69 -12.55
C LEU A 203 -0.55 17.01 -14.05
N LYS A 204 -1.00 16.09 -14.91
CA LYS A 204 -1.01 16.23 -16.37
C LYS A 204 -2.09 15.35 -16.99
N SER A 205 -2.66 15.79 -18.13
CA SER A 205 -3.68 15.02 -18.85
C SER A 205 -3.16 13.67 -19.30
N SER A 206 -3.76 12.57 -18.78
CA SER A 206 -3.40 11.20 -19.13
C SER A 206 -4.34 10.17 -18.45
N TYR A 207 -3.80 9.19 -17.71
CA TYR A 207 -4.53 8.08 -17.09
C TYR A 207 -4.11 7.95 -15.62
N ILE A 208 -5.07 7.74 -14.72
CA ILE A 208 -4.80 7.53 -13.29
C ILE A 208 -4.24 6.11 -13.09
N THR A 209 -4.98 5.09 -13.55
CA THR A 209 -4.62 3.70 -13.31
C THR A 209 -4.24 2.95 -14.58
N ALA A 210 -3.33 1.98 -14.44
CA ALA A 210 -2.97 0.99 -15.45
C ALA A 210 -2.90 -0.41 -14.81
N ALA A 211 -4.07 -1.01 -14.58
CA ALA A 211 -4.16 -2.30 -13.91
C ALA A 211 -3.73 -3.46 -14.81
N ALA A 212 -3.12 -4.47 -14.21
CA ALA A 212 -2.69 -5.72 -14.84
C ALA A 212 -3.19 -6.95 -14.06
N THR A 213 -4.35 -6.82 -13.44
CA THR A 213 -4.96 -7.85 -12.59
C THR A 213 -5.06 -9.18 -13.34
N PRO A 214 -4.59 -10.31 -12.77
CA PRO A 214 -4.79 -11.64 -13.35
C PRO A 214 -6.27 -12.03 -13.41
N ASP A 215 -6.63 -12.95 -14.29
CA ASP A 215 -8.00 -13.44 -14.48
C ASP A 215 -8.58 -14.13 -13.23
N PHE A 216 -7.76 -14.90 -12.53
CA PHE A 216 -8.16 -15.64 -11.31
C PHE A 216 -8.35 -14.75 -10.07
N GLN A 217 -7.88 -13.51 -10.12
CA GLN A 217 -7.92 -12.58 -8.98
C GLN A 217 -9.23 -11.77 -9.03
N PRO A 218 -10.13 -11.88 -8.01
CA PRO A 218 -11.45 -11.26 -8.08
C PRO A 218 -11.41 -9.73 -8.05
N PHE A 219 -10.46 -9.14 -7.33
CA PHE A 219 -10.29 -7.71 -7.21
C PHE A 219 -8.90 -7.26 -7.68
N GLY A 220 -8.84 -6.11 -8.34
CA GLY A 220 -7.59 -5.39 -8.61
C GLY A 220 -7.49 -4.15 -7.72
N PHE A 221 -7.53 -2.95 -8.29
CA PHE A 221 -7.51 -1.71 -7.54
C PHE A 221 -8.93 -1.29 -7.14
N VAL A 222 -9.13 -1.03 -5.86
CA VAL A 222 -10.40 -0.55 -5.30
C VAL A 222 -10.16 0.79 -4.63
N PHE A 223 -10.87 1.82 -5.08
CA PHE A 223 -10.88 3.15 -4.49
C PHE A 223 -12.22 3.37 -3.80
N ARG A 224 -12.22 3.59 -2.49
CA ARG A 224 -13.43 3.85 -1.73
C ARG A 224 -13.29 5.11 -0.88
N ASP A 225 -14.33 5.95 -0.92
CA ASP A 225 -14.41 7.23 -0.20
C ASP A 225 -13.20 8.15 -0.51
N CYS A 226 -12.68 8.04 -1.74
CA CYS A 226 -11.53 8.81 -2.20
C CYS A 226 -11.95 10.15 -2.81
N ARG A 227 -10.99 11.04 -2.93
CA ARG A 227 -11.14 12.30 -3.66
C ARG A 227 -10.11 12.41 -4.78
N ILE A 228 -10.56 12.74 -5.98
CA ILE A 228 -9.68 13.06 -7.10
C ILE A 228 -9.63 14.58 -7.29
N THR A 229 -8.45 15.11 -7.55
CA THR A 229 -8.22 16.50 -7.95
C THR A 229 -7.25 16.55 -9.12
N ALA A 230 -7.19 17.69 -9.81
CA ALA A 230 -6.28 17.86 -10.94
C ALA A 230 -5.79 19.31 -11.04
N GLU A 231 -4.63 19.49 -11.63
CA GLU A 231 -4.12 20.81 -12.03
C GLU A 231 -5.07 21.50 -13.02
N PRO A 232 -5.11 22.83 -13.05
CA PRO A 232 -5.95 23.59 -13.99
C PRO A 232 -5.73 23.16 -15.45
N GLY A 233 -6.84 22.87 -16.17
CA GLY A 233 -6.79 22.46 -17.58
C GLY A 233 -6.43 20.99 -17.83
N VAL A 234 -6.15 20.22 -16.81
CA VAL A 234 -5.89 18.78 -16.92
C VAL A 234 -7.18 18.00 -17.16
N THR A 235 -7.12 16.97 -18.03
CA THR A 235 -8.20 16.01 -18.26
C THR A 235 -7.68 14.59 -18.17
N MET A 236 -8.37 13.72 -17.40
CA MET A 236 -7.92 12.38 -17.08
C MET A 236 -8.93 11.30 -17.45
N TYR A 237 -8.43 10.13 -17.81
CA TYR A 237 -9.19 8.89 -17.68
C TYR A 237 -8.97 8.29 -16.28
N LEU A 238 -9.98 7.62 -15.74
CA LEU A 238 -9.86 6.84 -14.48
C LEU A 238 -8.84 5.70 -14.64
N GLY A 239 -8.74 5.15 -15.85
CA GLY A 239 -7.71 4.16 -16.13
C GLY A 239 -7.80 3.55 -17.51
N ARG A 240 -6.84 2.68 -17.77
CA ARG A 240 -6.74 1.85 -18.97
C ARG A 240 -6.17 0.46 -18.64
N PRO A 241 -6.58 -0.63 -19.34
CA PRO A 241 -6.14 -1.98 -19.02
C PRO A 241 -4.74 -2.25 -19.56
N TRP A 242 -3.74 -2.34 -18.67
CA TRP A 242 -2.40 -2.75 -19.07
C TRP A 242 -2.32 -4.23 -19.46
N ARG A 243 -3.23 -5.07 -18.91
CA ARG A 243 -3.42 -6.48 -19.30
C ARG A 243 -4.91 -6.78 -19.46
N GLY A 244 -5.24 -7.90 -20.10
CA GLY A 244 -6.60 -8.22 -20.51
C GLY A 244 -7.65 -8.24 -19.41
N PHE A 245 -7.33 -8.76 -18.22
CA PHE A 245 -8.29 -8.91 -17.12
C PHE A 245 -8.18 -7.79 -16.06
N ALA A 246 -7.62 -6.64 -16.44
CA ALA A 246 -7.49 -5.48 -15.56
C ALA A 246 -8.78 -5.18 -14.79
N ALA A 247 -8.69 -5.01 -13.49
CA ALA A 247 -9.82 -4.72 -12.61
C ALA A 247 -9.58 -3.44 -11.81
N VAL A 248 -10.50 -2.48 -11.92
CA VAL A 248 -10.48 -1.24 -11.12
C VAL A 248 -11.92 -0.87 -10.75
N THR A 249 -12.12 -0.56 -9.49
CA THR A 249 -13.43 -0.16 -8.97
C THR A 249 -13.33 1.13 -8.19
N PHE A 250 -14.19 2.12 -8.51
CA PHE A 250 -14.36 3.35 -7.72
C PHE A 250 -15.71 3.31 -7.02
N VAL A 251 -15.72 3.46 -5.70
CA VAL A 251 -16.91 3.49 -4.85
C VAL A 251 -16.92 4.80 -4.07
N SER A 252 -18.02 5.55 -4.11
CA SER A 252 -18.22 6.79 -3.33
C SER A 252 -17.04 7.78 -3.47
N THR A 253 -16.50 7.92 -4.66
CA THR A 253 -15.35 8.79 -4.93
C THR A 253 -15.79 10.15 -5.45
N GLU A 254 -15.22 11.23 -4.91
CA GLU A 254 -15.43 12.59 -5.43
C GLU A 254 -14.57 12.80 -6.67
N MET A 255 -15.21 13.10 -7.83
CA MET A 255 -14.57 13.21 -9.13
C MET A 255 -14.74 14.63 -9.72
N PRO A 256 -13.63 15.35 -10.00
CA PRO A 256 -13.69 16.68 -10.60
C PRO A 256 -14.10 16.63 -12.08
N ALA A 257 -14.45 17.79 -12.64
CA ALA A 257 -14.71 17.93 -14.09
C ALA A 257 -13.53 17.53 -15.00
N ALA A 258 -12.34 17.38 -14.41
CA ALA A 258 -11.15 16.86 -15.10
C ALA A 258 -11.30 15.41 -15.58
N ILE A 259 -12.19 14.61 -14.97
CA ILE A 259 -12.44 13.24 -15.44
C ILE A 259 -13.23 13.29 -16.76
N ARG A 260 -12.66 12.67 -17.79
CA ARG A 260 -13.26 12.60 -19.11
C ARG A 260 -14.61 11.87 -19.05
N PRO A 261 -15.62 12.29 -19.81
CA PRO A 261 -16.95 11.65 -19.80
C PRO A 261 -16.90 10.13 -20.04
N ALA A 262 -16.07 9.68 -20.97
CA ALA A 262 -15.88 8.25 -21.25
C ALA A 262 -15.35 7.45 -20.02
N GLY A 263 -14.71 8.10 -19.07
CA GLY A 263 -14.15 7.50 -17.85
C GLY A 263 -12.95 6.61 -18.07
N TRP A 264 -13.01 5.71 -19.02
CA TRP A 264 -12.04 4.65 -19.26
C TRP A 264 -11.54 4.65 -20.71
N HIS A 265 -10.38 4.08 -20.95
CA HIS A 265 -9.76 3.95 -22.25
C HIS A 265 -9.28 2.50 -22.45
N ASN A 266 -9.42 1.93 -23.65
CA ASN A 266 -9.12 0.53 -23.93
C ASN A 266 -7.65 0.24 -24.29
N TRP A 267 -6.74 1.20 -24.13
CA TRP A 267 -5.33 1.10 -24.54
C TRP A 267 -5.13 0.92 -26.06
N ASN A 268 -6.08 1.35 -26.90
CA ASN A 268 -6.14 1.05 -28.33
C ASN A 268 -6.13 -0.46 -28.64
N GLN A 269 -6.71 -1.28 -27.76
CA GLN A 269 -6.83 -2.72 -27.87
C GLN A 269 -8.28 -3.12 -27.58
N PRO A 270 -9.16 -3.09 -28.61
CA PRO A 270 -10.60 -3.34 -28.42
C PRO A 270 -10.93 -4.71 -27.80
N GLU A 271 -10.07 -5.71 -27.99
CA GLU A 271 -10.24 -7.03 -27.38
C GLU A 271 -10.22 -6.99 -25.83
N ARG A 272 -9.59 -5.98 -25.25
CA ARG A 272 -9.57 -5.81 -23.79
C ARG A 272 -10.87 -5.31 -23.19
N GLU A 273 -11.74 -4.71 -24.00
CA GLU A 273 -13.07 -4.29 -23.58
C GLU A 273 -13.95 -5.47 -23.13
N GLN A 274 -13.70 -6.67 -23.70
CA GLN A 274 -14.44 -7.88 -23.37
C GLN A 274 -14.03 -8.51 -22.04
N THR A 275 -12.85 -8.20 -21.53
CA THR A 275 -12.27 -8.84 -20.34
C THR A 275 -11.92 -7.88 -19.22
N ALA A 276 -11.78 -6.58 -19.48
CA ALA A 276 -11.56 -5.58 -18.46
C ALA A 276 -12.75 -5.50 -17.49
N ARG A 277 -12.47 -5.42 -16.20
CA ARG A 277 -13.46 -5.43 -15.11
C ARG A 277 -13.46 -4.08 -14.40
N TYR A 278 -13.94 -3.06 -15.11
CA TYR A 278 -13.99 -1.69 -14.63
C TYR A 278 -15.38 -1.34 -14.13
N ALA A 279 -15.46 -0.81 -12.91
CA ALA A 279 -16.73 -0.56 -12.25
C ALA A 279 -16.72 0.75 -11.44
N GLU A 280 -17.89 1.34 -11.29
CA GLU A 280 -18.11 2.52 -10.47
C GLU A 280 -19.41 2.36 -9.66
N TYR A 281 -19.51 3.02 -8.49
CA TYR A 281 -20.73 3.10 -7.70
C TYR A 281 -20.75 4.36 -6.85
N GLY A 282 -21.87 5.08 -6.86
CA GLY A 282 -22.16 6.16 -5.91
C GLY A 282 -21.14 7.31 -5.88
N SER A 283 -20.29 7.43 -6.91
CA SER A 283 -19.34 8.53 -7.00
C SER A 283 -20.05 9.85 -7.26
N THR A 284 -19.46 10.96 -6.82
CA THR A 284 -20.06 12.31 -6.82
C THR A 284 -19.17 13.32 -7.56
N GLY A 285 -19.72 14.50 -7.81
CA GLY A 285 -19.00 15.57 -8.49
C GLY A 285 -19.20 15.58 -10.02
N PRO A 286 -18.72 16.63 -10.69
CA PRO A 286 -19.02 16.87 -12.11
C PRO A 286 -18.39 15.82 -13.07
N GLY A 287 -17.35 15.09 -12.61
CA GLY A 287 -16.70 14.04 -13.37
C GLY A 287 -17.33 12.65 -13.17
N ALA A 288 -18.35 12.50 -12.34
CA ALA A 288 -18.93 11.21 -11.96
C ALA A 288 -20.18 10.80 -12.75
N ASN A 289 -20.44 11.41 -13.92
CA ASN A 289 -21.65 11.13 -14.70
C ASN A 289 -21.61 9.71 -15.31
N PRO A 290 -22.43 8.76 -14.83
CA PRO A 290 -22.37 7.37 -15.32
C PRO A 290 -22.91 7.22 -16.75
N SER A 291 -23.84 8.11 -17.20
CA SER A 291 -24.46 8.00 -18.53
C SER A 291 -23.50 8.29 -19.68
N ALA A 292 -22.34 8.84 -19.40
CA ALA A 292 -21.35 9.20 -20.42
C ALA A 292 -20.15 8.23 -20.45
N ARG A 293 -20.17 7.19 -19.63
CA ARG A 293 -19.11 6.17 -19.57
C ARG A 293 -19.15 5.28 -20.80
N VAL A 294 -18.01 4.65 -21.09
CA VAL A 294 -17.91 3.61 -22.11
C VAL A 294 -18.83 2.42 -21.77
N ASP A 295 -19.43 1.80 -22.77
CA ASP A 295 -20.42 0.73 -22.59
C ASP A 295 -19.84 -0.54 -21.93
N TRP A 296 -18.54 -0.76 -22.01
CA TRP A 296 -17.85 -1.92 -21.44
C TRP A 296 -17.44 -1.72 -19.96
N SER A 297 -17.73 -0.56 -19.37
CA SER A 297 -17.60 -0.36 -17.92
C SER A 297 -18.97 -0.57 -17.23
N ARG A 298 -18.95 -0.87 -15.93
CA ARG A 298 -20.17 -1.21 -15.18
C ARG A 298 -20.47 -0.17 -14.12
N GLN A 299 -21.77 0.05 -13.90
CA GLN A 299 -22.25 0.59 -12.63
C GLN A 299 -22.65 -0.60 -11.73
N LEU A 300 -22.11 -0.67 -10.50
CA LEU A 300 -22.47 -1.74 -9.57
C LEU A 300 -23.89 -1.53 -9.03
N ALA A 301 -24.57 -2.63 -8.73
CA ALA A 301 -25.79 -2.61 -7.93
C ALA A 301 -25.46 -2.41 -6.43
N ASP A 302 -26.46 -2.00 -5.63
CA ASP A 302 -26.28 -1.71 -4.19
C ASP A 302 -25.67 -2.91 -3.44
N ASP A 303 -26.20 -4.12 -3.69
CA ASP A 303 -25.73 -5.35 -3.06
C ASP A 303 -24.31 -5.80 -3.51
N GLU A 304 -23.87 -5.37 -4.68
CA GLU A 304 -22.48 -5.56 -5.16
C GLU A 304 -21.56 -4.56 -4.46
N ALA A 305 -21.96 -3.28 -4.37
CA ALA A 305 -21.17 -2.21 -3.75
C ALA A 305 -20.99 -2.43 -2.24
N ASP A 306 -22.00 -2.97 -1.56
CA ASP A 306 -21.95 -3.33 -0.13
C ASP A 306 -20.88 -4.42 0.15
N LYS A 307 -20.55 -5.24 -0.83
CA LYS A 307 -19.50 -6.28 -0.73
C LYS A 307 -18.09 -5.74 -0.96
N VAL A 308 -17.93 -4.53 -1.47
CA VAL A 308 -16.62 -3.91 -1.75
C VAL A 308 -16.06 -3.27 -0.47
N THR A 309 -15.86 -4.06 0.57
CA THR A 309 -15.28 -3.62 1.86
C THR A 309 -13.81 -4.00 1.95
N ILE A 310 -13.04 -3.32 2.83
CA ILE A 310 -11.64 -3.67 3.11
C ILE A 310 -11.53 -5.17 3.42
N GLN A 311 -12.39 -5.68 4.31
CA GLN A 311 -12.36 -7.09 4.72
C GLN A 311 -12.62 -8.03 3.55
N ASN A 312 -13.67 -7.80 2.74
CA ASN A 312 -14.00 -8.71 1.65
C ASN A 312 -12.97 -8.68 0.50
N VAL A 313 -12.37 -7.52 0.25
CA VAL A 313 -11.38 -7.35 -0.82
C VAL A 313 -10.01 -7.91 -0.41
N LEU A 314 -9.61 -7.72 0.85
CA LEU A 314 -8.24 -8.02 1.28
C LEU A 314 -8.12 -9.30 2.12
N ALA A 315 -9.23 -9.92 2.58
CA ALA A 315 -9.17 -11.09 3.46
C ALA A 315 -8.36 -12.26 2.86
N GLY A 316 -8.45 -12.47 1.55
CA GLY A 316 -7.83 -13.64 0.93
C GLY A 316 -8.33 -14.96 1.54
N GLN A 317 -7.48 -15.99 1.50
CA GLN A 317 -7.78 -17.29 2.13
C GLN A 317 -7.36 -17.36 3.59
N ASP A 318 -6.48 -16.47 4.03
CA ASP A 318 -5.93 -16.39 5.40
C ASP A 318 -6.72 -15.45 6.33
N GLY A 319 -7.77 -14.79 5.83
CA GLY A 319 -8.62 -13.89 6.60
C GLY A 319 -7.92 -12.59 7.03
N TRP A 320 -6.90 -12.17 6.30
CA TRP A 320 -6.15 -10.96 6.66
C TRP A 320 -7.05 -9.74 6.83
N ASN A 321 -6.93 -9.11 7.98
CA ASN A 321 -7.66 -7.88 8.31
C ASN A 321 -6.67 -6.77 8.70
N PRO A 322 -6.34 -5.85 7.78
CA PRO A 322 -5.40 -4.75 8.06
C PRO A 322 -5.93 -3.70 9.03
N THR A 323 -7.22 -3.79 9.42
CA THR A 323 -7.84 -2.87 10.39
C THR A 323 -8.03 -3.49 11.77
N ALA A 324 -7.65 -4.75 11.98
CA ALA A 324 -7.74 -5.41 13.27
C ALA A 324 -6.75 -4.76 14.26
N GLY A 325 -7.24 -4.40 15.44
CA GLY A 325 -6.43 -3.82 16.52
C GLY A 325 -6.30 -2.28 16.46
N ARG A 326 -7.17 -1.61 15.72
CA ARG A 326 -7.35 -0.14 15.79
C ARG A 326 -8.24 0.26 16.95
#